data_b28b1a940681fdcd107b05f4b9f24820
#
_entry.id   b28b1a940681fdcd107b05f4b9f24820
#
_cell.length_a   1.000
_cell.length_b   1.000
_cell.length_c   1.000
_cell.angle_alpha   90.00
_cell.angle_beta   90.00
_cell.angle_gamma   90.00
#
_symmetry.space_group_name_H-M   'P 1'
#
loop_
_entity.id
_entity.type
_entity.pdbx_description
1 polymer ?
#
loop_
_entity_poly.entity_id
_entity_poly.type
_entity_poly.pdbx_seq_one_letter_code
_entity_poly.pdbx_strand_id
1 'polypeptide(L)'
;MKIWVIGRGYPTTSNKMWGSFEFEQAKLLARNGHDVSYISLTLSFFDRKDPRGYRNFIEDNVNVHAYSHFYFPGKFGIYWEKFEDKCWAKILGKAQEVSGLPDVIHVHYPSMISSIREIEKYRNKNVKIFVTEHWSRVLINNLKKHEFDRLKYYGTHANCFASVSQLLMDAASDLTDISVPKVIIPNLISPVFEPQKERKSKQDFVFIVVGRLVPIKQFDIVIKQFISAFSGKDNVRLKVIGAGEAKASLEKLAGDCPQISFTGALKLKAVAREISEADALVSYSKYETFCVPVTEAWACGKPILISNKSGIAYCVNENLGKVVPFDEPEKLKAAMMDMYQNYDRYDADAISKYAKDNFSAQAVYRTLMDMYEKY
;
A
#
# COMPACT_ATOMS: atom_id res chain seq x y z
N MET A 1 14.65 20.96 2.80
CA MET A 1 15.43 19.91 3.47
C MET A 1 16.00 18.95 2.41
N LYS A 2 17.13 18.35 2.72
CA LYS A 2 17.71 17.25 1.95
C LYS A 2 17.26 15.92 2.56
N ILE A 3 16.54 15.10 1.80
CA ILE A 3 15.85 13.90 2.31
C ILE A 3 16.29 12.68 1.52
N TRP A 4 16.76 11.66 2.22
CA TRP A 4 16.97 10.35 1.63
C TRP A 4 15.80 9.43 1.96
N VAL A 5 15.10 8.96 0.94
CA VAL A 5 14.04 7.96 1.05
C VAL A 5 14.62 6.60 0.69
N ILE A 6 14.67 5.70 1.65
CA ILE A 6 15.15 4.33 1.45
C ILE A 6 13.94 3.42 1.22
N GLY A 7 13.84 2.86 0.01
CA GLY A 7 12.77 1.97 -0.39
C GLY A 7 13.24 0.52 -0.61
N ARG A 8 12.31 -0.44 -0.58
CA ARG A 8 12.59 -1.87 -0.78
C ARG A 8 13.08 -2.24 -2.18
N GLY A 9 13.00 -1.32 -3.12
CA GLY A 9 13.45 -1.50 -4.49
C GLY A 9 13.03 -0.32 -5.34
N TYR A 10 13.37 -0.38 -6.62
CA TYR A 10 12.93 0.60 -7.61
C TYR A 10 12.03 -0.12 -8.63
N PRO A 11 10.92 0.49 -9.10
CA PRO A 11 10.04 -0.11 -10.09
C PRO A 11 10.81 -0.58 -11.32
N THR A 12 10.63 -1.84 -11.70
CA THR A 12 11.37 -2.47 -12.79
C THR A 12 10.45 -2.88 -13.94
N THR A 13 11.02 -3.29 -15.07
CA THR A 13 10.24 -3.81 -16.19
C THR A 13 9.51 -5.11 -15.81
N SER A 14 10.15 -5.93 -14.96
CA SER A 14 9.60 -7.21 -14.49
C SER A 14 8.63 -7.06 -13.32
N ASN A 15 8.81 -6.02 -12.48
CA ASN A 15 7.96 -5.75 -11.31
C ASN A 15 7.72 -4.24 -11.14
N LYS A 16 6.72 -3.71 -11.81
CA LYS A 16 6.35 -2.29 -11.78
C LYS A 16 5.83 -1.81 -10.43
N MET A 17 5.40 -2.73 -9.56
CA MET A 17 4.88 -2.40 -8.22
C MET A 17 5.97 -2.42 -7.14
N TRP A 18 7.18 -2.88 -7.47
CA TRP A 18 8.28 -2.98 -6.52
C TRP A 18 8.83 -1.59 -6.18
N GLY A 19 8.69 -1.16 -4.93
CA GLY A 19 9.12 0.17 -4.48
C GLY A 19 8.22 1.33 -4.91
N SER A 20 7.05 1.06 -5.53
CA SER A 20 6.21 2.13 -6.11
C SER A 20 5.63 3.07 -5.06
N PHE A 21 5.18 2.60 -3.91
CA PHE A 21 4.59 3.45 -2.87
C PHE A 21 5.62 4.37 -2.23
N GLU A 22 6.81 3.84 -1.96
CA GLU A 22 7.93 4.58 -1.39
C GLU A 22 8.44 5.63 -2.38
N PHE A 23 8.50 5.28 -3.66
CA PHE A 23 8.92 6.20 -4.71
C PHE A 23 7.89 7.30 -4.97
N GLU A 24 6.58 7.02 -4.91
CA GLU A 24 5.55 8.07 -4.97
C GLU A 24 5.68 9.06 -3.79
N GLN A 25 6.06 8.60 -2.61
CA GLN A 25 6.32 9.49 -1.47
C GLN A 25 7.58 10.35 -1.70
N ALA A 26 8.64 9.79 -2.28
CA ALA A 26 9.84 10.55 -2.68
C ALA A 26 9.49 11.64 -3.71
N LYS A 27 8.69 11.30 -4.72
CA LYS A 27 8.19 12.27 -5.71
C LYS A 27 7.33 13.37 -5.09
N LEU A 28 6.50 13.01 -4.11
CA LEU A 28 5.69 13.98 -3.38
C LEU A 28 6.55 15.01 -2.66
N LEU A 29 7.60 14.57 -1.97
CA LEU A 29 8.55 15.46 -1.29
C LEU A 29 9.31 16.35 -2.29
N ALA A 30 9.78 15.79 -3.40
CA ALA A 30 10.50 16.54 -4.43
C ALA A 30 9.63 17.63 -5.10
N ARG A 31 8.34 17.32 -5.39
CA ARG A 31 7.37 18.27 -5.94
C ARG A 31 7.07 19.44 -4.99
N ASN A 32 7.28 19.25 -3.69
CA ASN A 32 7.12 20.28 -2.67
C ASN A 32 8.46 21.00 -2.33
N GLY A 33 9.47 20.92 -3.21
CA GLY A 33 10.67 21.73 -3.13
C GLY A 33 11.79 21.18 -2.24
N HIS A 34 11.72 19.90 -1.85
CA HIS A 34 12.81 19.25 -1.14
C HIS A 34 13.85 18.66 -2.11
N ASP A 35 15.12 18.62 -1.69
CA ASP A 35 16.19 17.91 -2.37
C ASP A 35 16.12 16.42 -1.97
N VAL A 36 15.59 15.57 -2.86
CA VAL A 36 15.24 14.19 -2.54
C VAL A 36 16.10 13.20 -3.31
N SER A 37 16.75 12.30 -2.57
CA SER A 37 17.37 11.10 -3.11
C SER A 37 16.56 9.86 -2.75
N TYR A 38 16.21 9.04 -3.74
CA TYR A 38 15.60 7.74 -3.54
C TYR A 38 16.64 6.64 -3.64
N ILE A 39 16.83 5.86 -2.57
CA ILE A 39 17.90 4.88 -2.47
C ILE A 39 17.29 3.48 -2.35
N SER A 40 17.67 2.57 -3.24
CA SER A 40 17.13 1.21 -3.23
C SER A 40 18.19 0.15 -3.55
N LEU A 41 18.14 -0.95 -2.79
CA LEU A 41 18.92 -2.15 -3.01
C LEU A 41 18.01 -3.30 -3.45
N THR A 42 18.26 -3.84 -4.65
CA THR A 42 17.53 -5.02 -5.15
C THR A 42 18.47 -6.20 -5.23
N LEU A 43 18.16 -7.25 -4.47
CA LEU A 43 18.91 -8.50 -4.48
C LEU A 43 18.03 -9.58 -5.10
N SER A 44 18.39 -10.09 -6.28
CA SER A 44 17.57 -11.06 -7.00
C SER A 44 18.39 -12.21 -7.55
N PHE A 45 17.82 -13.43 -7.53
CA PHE A 45 18.50 -14.65 -7.98
C PHE A 45 18.40 -14.85 -9.51
N PHE A 46 17.22 -14.59 -10.10
CA PHE A 46 16.93 -14.95 -11.50
C PHE A 46 16.52 -13.80 -12.40
N ASP A 47 16.36 -12.59 -11.88
CA ASP A 47 15.91 -11.51 -12.73
C ASP A 47 17.07 -10.99 -13.60
N ARG A 48 17.09 -11.47 -14.85
CA ARG A 48 18.10 -11.07 -15.86
C ARG A 48 17.67 -9.85 -16.69
N LYS A 49 16.42 -9.38 -16.50
CA LYS A 49 15.86 -8.28 -17.32
C LYS A 49 16.25 -6.91 -16.79
N ASP A 50 16.52 -6.80 -15.50
CA ASP A 50 16.88 -5.54 -14.90
C ASP A 50 18.39 -5.30 -14.92
N PRO A 51 18.84 -4.05 -15.20
CA PRO A 51 20.24 -3.70 -15.23
C PRO A 51 20.94 -3.96 -13.90
N ARG A 52 22.11 -4.58 -13.92
CA ARG A 52 22.93 -4.88 -12.75
C ARG A 52 23.88 -3.73 -12.41
N GLY A 53 24.30 -3.70 -11.15
CA GLY A 53 25.21 -2.69 -10.65
C GLY A 53 24.51 -1.45 -10.11
N TYR A 54 25.33 -0.44 -9.85
CA TYR A 54 24.85 0.86 -9.39
C TYR A 54 24.42 1.71 -10.58
N ARG A 55 23.25 2.35 -10.43
CA ARG A 55 22.71 3.33 -11.39
C ARG A 55 22.33 4.59 -10.63
N ASN A 56 22.63 5.73 -11.23
CA ASN A 56 22.19 7.03 -10.77
C ASN A 56 21.55 7.78 -11.94
N PHE A 57 20.36 8.32 -11.70
CA PHE A 57 19.60 9.10 -12.69
C PHE A 57 18.55 9.94 -11.98
N ILE A 58 17.99 10.91 -12.69
CA ILE A 58 16.91 11.76 -12.18
C ILE A 58 15.59 11.31 -12.81
N GLU A 59 14.55 11.11 -11.98
CA GLU A 59 13.19 10.86 -12.41
C GLU A 59 12.21 11.65 -11.54
N ASP A 60 11.29 12.40 -12.15
CA ASP A 60 10.31 13.25 -11.47
C ASP A 60 10.93 14.19 -10.39
N ASN A 61 12.08 14.78 -10.68
CA ASN A 61 12.91 15.61 -9.79
C ASN A 61 13.47 14.87 -8.55
N VAL A 62 13.45 13.54 -8.56
CA VAL A 62 14.09 12.71 -7.53
C VAL A 62 15.41 12.18 -8.07
N ASN A 63 16.48 12.30 -7.27
CA ASN A 63 17.77 11.69 -7.60
C ASN A 63 17.75 10.21 -7.18
N VAL A 64 17.62 9.31 -8.15
CA VAL A 64 17.49 7.87 -7.92
C VAL A 64 18.84 7.20 -7.86
N HIS A 65 19.12 6.52 -6.74
CA HIS A 65 20.27 5.65 -6.54
C HIS A 65 19.78 4.21 -6.43
N ALA A 66 19.84 3.46 -7.50
CA ALA A 66 19.41 2.06 -7.54
C ALA A 66 20.64 1.14 -7.66
N TYR A 67 20.76 0.16 -6.78
CA TYR A 67 21.79 -0.86 -6.84
C TYR A 67 21.17 -2.25 -6.93
N SER A 68 21.47 -2.96 -8.01
CA SER A 68 20.99 -4.32 -8.24
C SER A 68 22.14 -5.32 -8.24
N HIS A 69 22.02 -6.38 -7.47
CA HIS A 69 23.05 -7.41 -7.38
C HIS A 69 22.45 -8.82 -7.39
N PHE A 70 23.27 -9.81 -7.79
CA PHE A 70 22.90 -11.21 -7.71
C PHE A 70 22.83 -11.66 -6.26
N TYR A 71 21.78 -12.42 -5.97
CA TYR A 71 21.61 -13.16 -4.74
C TYR A 71 21.70 -14.66 -5.00
N PHE A 72 22.59 -15.35 -4.30
CA PHE A 72 22.61 -16.81 -4.26
C PHE A 72 21.96 -17.28 -2.95
N PRO A 73 20.82 -17.98 -2.99
CA PRO A 73 20.24 -18.59 -1.80
C PRO A 73 21.16 -19.74 -1.39
N GLY A 74 22.05 -19.51 -0.46
CA GLY A 74 23.00 -20.49 0.06
C GLY A 74 22.76 -20.80 1.53
N LYS A 75 23.27 -21.94 2.02
CA LYS A 75 23.26 -22.37 3.43
C LYS A 75 24.04 -21.46 4.39
N PHE A 76 24.48 -20.28 3.95
CA PHE A 76 25.42 -19.38 4.62
C PHE A 76 24.77 -18.07 5.10
N GLY A 77 23.69 -18.17 5.90
CA GLY A 77 22.97 -16.98 6.41
C GLY A 77 23.85 -15.89 7.07
N ILE A 78 24.92 -16.29 7.79
CA ILE A 78 25.85 -15.35 8.46
C ILE A 78 26.66 -14.50 7.45
N TYR A 79 27.00 -15.05 6.31
CA TYR A 79 27.73 -14.29 5.26
C TYR A 79 26.80 -13.36 4.49
N TRP A 80 25.49 -13.59 4.53
CA TRP A 80 24.50 -12.81 3.82
C TRP A 80 24.35 -11.40 4.40
N GLU A 81 24.17 -11.28 5.71
CA GLU A 81 24.05 -9.96 6.37
C GLU A 81 25.28 -9.08 6.12
N LYS A 82 26.50 -9.67 6.21
CA LYS A 82 27.73 -8.96 5.89
C LYS A 82 27.82 -8.51 4.42
N PHE A 83 27.24 -9.31 3.51
CA PHE A 83 27.20 -8.94 2.09
C PHE A 83 26.16 -7.84 1.84
N GLU A 84 24.99 -7.92 2.46
CA GLU A 84 23.96 -6.88 2.42
C GLU A 84 24.52 -5.56 2.97
N ASP A 85 25.19 -5.58 4.11
CA ASP A 85 25.85 -4.42 4.70
C ASP A 85 26.88 -3.78 3.74
N LYS A 86 27.69 -4.58 3.05
CA LYS A 86 28.63 -4.06 2.05
C LYS A 86 27.91 -3.39 0.86
N CYS A 87 26.80 -3.96 0.43
CA CYS A 87 25.98 -3.36 -0.63
C CYS A 87 25.37 -2.03 -0.18
N TRP A 88 24.84 -1.98 1.05
CA TRP A 88 24.33 -0.75 1.65
C TRP A 88 25.42 0.29 1.86
N ALA A 89 26.58 -0.07 2.38
CA ALA A 89 27.72 0.84 2.51
C ALA A 89 28.10 1.48 1.16
N LYS A 90 28.14 0.66 0.10
CA LYS A 90 28.46 1.11 -1.25
C LYS A 90 27.45 2.11 -1.80
N ILE A 91 26.13 1.77 -1.72
CA ILE A 91 25.10 2.63 -2.31
C ILE A 91 24.92 3.93 -1.51
N LEU A 92 24.95 3.86 -0.16
CA LEU A 92 24.87 5.05 0.69
C LEU A 92 26.09 5.96 0.51
N GLY A 93 27.30 5.39 0.38
CA GLY A 93 28.51 6.14 0.05
C GLY A 93 28.38 6.87 -1.28
N LYS A 94 27.90 6.18 -2.33
CA LYS A 94 27.66 6.79 -3.65
C LYS A 94 26.58 7.87 -3.61
N ALA A 95 25.50 7.66 -2.85
CA ALA A 95 24.48 8.68 -2.65
C ALA A 95 25.05 9.92 -1.96
N GLN A 96 25.92 9.74 -0.95
CA GLN A 96 26.59 10.85 -0.28
C GLN A 96 27.57 11.60 -1.20
N GLU A 97 28.32 10.90 -2.05
CA GLU A 97 29.24 11.52 -3.03
C GLU A 97 28.46 12.42 -4.03
N VAL A 98 27.28 11.99 -4.48
CA VAL A 98 26.50 12.68 -5.51
C VAL A 98 25.57 13.74 -4.93
N SER A 99 24.84 13.40 -3.87
CA SER A 99 23.77 14.24 -3.30
C SER A 99 24.17 14.96 -2.01
N GLY A 100 25.34 14.66 -1.45
CA GLY A 100 25.79 15.20 -0.16
C GLY A 100 25.07 14.54 1.03
N LEU A 101 25.38 15.02 2.25
CA LEU A 101 24.78 14.52 3.49
C LEU A 101 23.32 14.94 3.60
N PRO A 102 22.39 14.04 3.95
CA PRO A 102 20.98 14.40 4.14
C PRO A 102 20.72 15.03 5.52
N ASP A 103 19.62 15.77 5.64
CA ASP A 103 19.05 16.20 6.93
C ASP A 103 18.25 15.06 7.56
N VAL A 104 17.55 14.29 6.69
CA VAL A 104 16.64 13.21 7.06
C VAL A 104 16.91 11.96 6.24
N ILE A 105 16.94 10.81 6.89
CA ILE A 105 16.82 9.48 6.29
C ILE A 105 15.46 8.91 6.68
N HIS A 106 14.61 8.62 5.69
CA HIS A 106 13.32 7.97 5.90
C HIS A 106 13.36 6.54 5.33
N VAL A 107 13.31 5.56 6.20
CA VAL A 107 13.39 4.14 5.82
C VAL A 107 12.00 3.54 5.75
N HIS A 108 11.62 3.06 4.57
CA HIS A 108 10.39 2.29 4.37
C HIS A 108 10.67 0.79 4.50
N TYR A 109 9.70 0.04 5.02
CA TYR A 109 9.84 -1.39 5.32
C TYR A 109 11.06 -1.68 6.21
N PRO A 110 11.21 -1.01 7.36
CA PRO A 110 12.41 -1.11 8.20
C PRO A 110 12.71 -2.54 8.66
N SER A 111 11.70 -3.37 8.86
CA SER A 111 11.86 -4.79 9.20
C SER A 111 12.44 -5.62 8.05
N MET A 112 12.23 -5.20 6.80
CA MET A 112 12.54 -6.00 5.62
C MET A 112 13.94 -5.74 5.04
N ILE A 113 14.35 -4.48 4.86
CA ILE A 113 15.37 -4.11 3.88
C ILE A 113 16.55 -3.28 4.37
N SER A 114 16.61 -2.90 5.62
CA SER A 114 17.63 -1.94 6.05
C SER A 114 18.82 -2.57 6.74
N SER A 115 20.02 -2.13 6.40
CA SER A 115 21.20 -2.34 7.22
C SER A 115 21.24 -1.30 8.34
N ILE A 116 20.84 -1.69 9.56
CA ILE A 116 20.93 -0.83 10.75
C ILE A 116 22.34 -0.25 10.87
N ARG A 117 23.35 -1.10 10.75
CA ARG A 117 24.75 -0.71 10.92
C ARG A 117 25.16 0.43 10.00
N GLU A 118 24.78 0.38 8.75
CA GLU A 118 25.20 1.36 7.77
C GLU A 118 24.39 2.66 7.86
N ILE A 119 23.11 2.58 8.20
CA ILE A 119 22.23 3.74 8.39
C ILE A 119 22.61 4.50 9.66
N GLU A 120 22.90 3.80 10.76
CA GLU A 120 23.27 4.44 12.05
C GLU A 120 24.57 5.25 11.98
N LYS A 121 25.45 5.01 11.02
CA LYS A 121 26.62 5.88 10.80
C LYS A 121 26.24 7.33 10.49
N TYR A 122 25.04 7.56 9.97
CA TYR A 122 24.54 8.90 9.66
C TYR A 122 23.97 9.61 10.89
N ARG A 123 23.43 8.88 11.88
CA ARG A 123 22.98 9.47 13.15
C ARG A 123 24.12 10.23 13.85
N ASN A 124 25.32 9.70 13.83
CA ASN A 124 26.50 10.35 14.38
C ASN A 124 26.91 11.64 13.64
N LYS A 125 26.26 11.94 12.49
CA LYS A 125 26.43 13.15 11.69
C LYS A 125 25.24 14.11 11.83
N ASN A 126 24.43 14.00 12.89
CA ASN A 126 23.21 14.76 13.16
C ASN A 126 22.09 14.55 12.14
N VAL A 127 22.08 13.42 11.43
CA VAL A 127 20.99 13.07 10.50
C VAL A 127 19.85 12.43 11.31
N LYS A 128 18.62 12.93 11.14
CA LYS A 128 17.43 12.35 11.76
C LYS A 128 17.00 11.09 10.98
N ILE A 129 16.63 10.02 11.69
CA ILE A 129 16.21 8.74 11.10
C ILE A 129 14.76 8.47 11.44
N PHE A 130 13.91 8.43 10.40
CA PHE A 130 12.49 8.10 10.47
C PHE A 130 12.22 6.77 9.76
N VAL A 131 11.20 6.05 10.21
CA VAL A 131 10.83 4.78 9.58
C VAL A 131 9.34 4.72 9.34
N THR A 132 8.91 4.04 8.26
CA THR A 132 7.51 3.70 8.01
C THR A 132 7.36 2.21 7.69
N GLU A 133 6.59 1.51 8.51
CA GLU A 133 6.29 0.10 8.30
C GLU A 133 5.06 -0.07 7.40
N HIS A 134 5.14 -1.03 6.47
CA HIS A 134 4.09 -1.34 5.49
C HIS A 134 3.79 -2.84 5.40
N TRP A 135 4.63 -3.69 5.99
CA TRP A 135 4.69 -5.10 5.65
C TRP A 135 3.65 -5.94 6.37
N SER A 136 2.86 -6.67 5.59
CA SER A 136 1.82 -7.55 6.12
C SER A 136 2.37 -8.71 6.98
N ARG A 137 3.65 -9.08 6.86
CA ARG A 137 4.25 -10.08 7.75
C ARG A 137 4.36 -9.61 9.19
N VAL A 138 4.48 -8.31 9.44
CA VAL A 138 4.37 -7.72 10.78
C VAL A 138 2.94 -7.94 11.30
N LEU A 139 1.93 -7.61 10.50
CA LEU A 139 0.52 -7.73 10.88
C LEU A 139 0.12 -9.18 11.26
N ILE A 140 0.70 -10.18 10.59
CA ILE A 140 0.37 -11.59 10.82
C ILE A 140 1.41 -12.32 11.68
N ASN A 141 2.32 -11.59 12.33
CA ASN A 141 3.40 -12.15 13.17
C ASN A 141 4.20 -13.27 12.47
N ASN A 142 4.64 -13.04 11.24
CA ASN A 142 5.41 -14.00 10.45
C ASN A 142 6.77 -13.41 10.05
N LEU A 143 7.52 -12.95 11.04
CA LEU A 143 8.86 -12.40 10.87
C LEU A 143 9.93 -13.44 11.18
N LYS A 144 11.01 -13.42 10.40
CA LYS A 144 12.24 -14.10 10.76
C LYS A 144 12.95 -13.33 11.87
N LYS A 145 13.87 -14.01 12.59
CA LYS A 145 14.59 -13.38 13.71
C LYS A 145 15.21 -12.03 13.35
N HIS A 146 15.98 -11.95 12.27
CA HIS A 146 16.63 -10.69 11.86
C HIS A 146 15.64 -9.59 11.42
N GLU A 147 14.48 -9.95 10.86
CA GLU A 147 13.41 -9.03 10.52
C GLU A 147 12.75 -8.46 11.80
N PHE A 148 12.54 -9.31 12.78
CA PHE A 148 12.05 -8.92 14.11
C PHE A 148 13.08 -8.03 14.84
N ASP A 149 14.36 -8.40 14.85
CA ASP A 149 15.43 -7.63 15.48
C ASP A 149 15.53 -6.21 14.86
N ARG A 150 15.36 -6.08 13.53
CA ARG A 150 15.30 -4.78 12.84
C ARG A 150 14.07 -3.96 13.28
N LEU A 151 12.88 -4.58 13.30
CA LEU A 151 11.67 -3.91 13.75
C LEU A 151 11.81 -3.37 15.18
N LYS A 152 12.30 -4.21 16.10
CA LYS A 152 12.57 -3.85 17.50
C LYS A 152 13.57 -2.71 17.60
N TYR A 153 14.66 -2.78 16.83
CA TYR A 153 15.70 -1.74 16.84
C TYR A 153 15.11 -0.37 16.47
N TYR A 154 14.41 -0.28 15.37
CA TYR A 154 13.82 1.00 14.93
C TYR A 154 12.67 1.45 15.84
N GLY A 155 11.93 0.52 16.43
CA GLY A 155 10.91 0.82 17.45
C GLY A 155 11.44 1.49 18.71
N THR A 156 12.76 1.42 18.93
CA THR A 156 13.43 1.99 20.12
C THR A 156 14.46 3.08 19.81
N HIS A 157 14.91 3.20 18.57
CA HIS A 157 16.03 4.09 18.21
C HIS A 157 15.69 5.10 17.10
N ALA A 158 14.62 4.95 16.34
CA ALA A 158 14.22 5.94 15.33
C ALA A 158 13.83 7.27 16.00
N ASN A 159 13.88 8.37 15.27
CA ASN A 159 13.33 9.64 15.76
C ASN A 159 11.80 9.57 15.85
N CYS A 160 11.16 8.84 14.92
CA CYS A 160 9.75 8.51 14.96
C CYS A 160 9.50 7.24 14.18
N PHE A 161 8.58 6.40 14.66
CA PHE A 161 8.10 5.20 13.97
C PHE A 161 6.73 5.46 13.37
N ALA A 162 6.65 5.40 12.06
CA ALA A 162 5.39 5.52 11.36
C ALA A 162 4.87 4.16 10.86
N SER A 163 3.57 4.07 10.66
CA SER A 163 2.89 2.95 10.02
C SER A 163 1.79 3.45 9.09
N VAL A 164 1.42 2.65 8.08
CA VAL A 164 0.36 3.03 7.13
C VAL A 164 -1.06 2.94 7.72
N SER A 165 -1.21 2.31 8.88
CA SER A 165 -2.51 2.19 9.57
C SER A 165 -2.34 1.94 11.05
N GLN A 166 -3.39 2.23 11.83
CA GLN A 166 -3.42 1.93 13.24
C GLN A 166 -3.31 0.42 13.51
N LEU A 167 -4.01 -0.41 12.73
CA LEU A 167 -3.96 -1.87 12.85
C LEU A 167 -2.51 -2.41 12.74
N LEU A 168 -1.73 -1.89 11.78
CA LEU A 168 -0.34 -2.31 11.62
C LEU A 168 0.56 -1.73 12.71
N MET A 169 0.27 -0.50 13.20
CA MET A 169 0.97 0.11 14.32
C MET A 169 0.79 -0.70 15.60
N ASP A 170 -0.44 -1.11 15.89
CA ASP A 170 -0.76 -1.92 17.07
C ASP A 170 -0.04 -3.27 16.99
N ALA A 171 -0.12 -3.95 15.84
CA ALA A 171 0.58 -5.22 15.63
C ALA A 171 2.11 -5.09 15.78
N ALA A 172 2.72 -4.00 15.28
CA ALA A 172 4.15 -3.75 15.44
C ALA A 172 4.50 -3.46 16.91
N SER A 173 3.66 -2.71 17.62
CA SER A 173 3.84 -2.39 19.04
C SER A 173 3.70 -3.63 19.93
N ASP A 174 2.73 -4.49 19.66
CA ASP A 174 2.52 -5.76 20.39
C ASP A 174 3.70 -6.71 20.22
N LEU A 175 4.33 -6.68 19.04
CA LEU A 175 5.49 -7.52 18.75
C LEU A 175 6.79 -7.02 19.41
N THR A 176 7.01 -5.70 19.47
CA THR A 176 8.35 -5.16 19.74
C THR A 176 8.41 -4.04 20.78
N ASP A 177 7.30 -3.68 21.40
CA ASP A 177 7.22 -2.63 22.40
C ASP A 177 7.83 -1.29 21.92
N ILE A 178 7.21 -0.69 20.88
CA ILE A 178 7.69 0.56 20.28
C ILE A 178 7.62 1.70 21.29
N SER A 179 8.77 2.24 21.70
CA SER A 179 8.92 3.30 22.70
C SER A 179 9.14 4.70 22.13
N VAL A 180 9.49 4.80 20.84
CA VAL A 180 9.63 6.10 20.16
C VAL A 180 8.27 6.70 19.79
N PRO A 181 8.19 8.01 19.47
CA PRO A 181 6.98 8.63 18.95
C PRO A 181 6.38 7.85 17.79
N LYS A 182 5.03 7.77 17.72
CA LYS A 182 4.29 6.99 16.73
C LYS A 182 3.41 7.91 15.88
N VAL A 183 3.40 7.70 14.56
CA VAL A 183 2.58 8.48 13.61
C VAL A 183 1.95 7.55 12.57
N ILE A 184 0.70 7.82 12.18
CA ILE A 184 0.08 7.12 11.06
C ILE A 184 0.28 7.96 9.79
N ILE A 185 0.96 7.39 8.80
CA ILE A 185 1.15 7.99 7.48
C ILE A 185 0.47 7.10 6.44
N PRO A 186 -0.76 7.43 6.02
CA PRO A 186 -1.49 6.61 5.07
C PRO A 186 -0.83 6.63 3.69
N ASN A 187 -1.15 5.63 2.87
CA ASN A 187 -0.79 5.66 1.46
C ASN A 187 -1.58 6.77 0.75
N LEU A 188 -0.92 7.52 -0.12
CA LEU A 188 -1.54 8.59 -0.88
C LEU A 188 -2.40 8.06 -2.03
N ILE A 189 -3.46 8.79 -2.35
CA ILE A 189 -4.33 8.53 -3.51
C ILE A 189 -3.72 9.20 -4.75
N SER A 190 -3.71 8.48 -5.87
CA SER A 190 -3.39 9.08 -7.15
C SER A 190 -4.48 10.07 -7.59
N PRO A 191 -4.10 11.25 -8.13
CA PRO A 191 -5.07 12.27 -8.54
C PRO A 191 -5.98 11.85 -9.71
N VAL A 192 -5.75 10.69 -10.31
CA VAL A 192 -6.62 10.15 -11.38
C VAL A 192 -7.96 9.62 -10.84
N PHE A 193 -8.06 9.40 -9.51
CA PHE A 193 -9.29 8.98 -8.86
C PHE A 193 -10.10 10.20 -8.43
N GLU A 194 -11.18 10.45 -9.13
CA GLU A 194 -12.10 11.56 -8.89
C GLU A 194 -13.54 11.17 -9.24
N PRO A 195 -14.55 11.83 -8.65
CA PRO A 195 -15.95 11.58 -9.00
C PRO A 195 -16.20 11.88 -10.48
N GLN A 196 -17.12 11.14 -11.09
CA GLN A 196 -17.64 11.51 -12.40
C GLN A 196 -18.47 12.80 -12.32
N LYS A 197 -18.24 13.72 -13.25
CA LYS A 197 -18.96 15.01 -13.33
C LYS A 197 -20.44 14.85 -13.66
N GLU A 198 -20.81 13.82 -14.38
CA GLU A 198 -22.19 13.52 -14.73
C GLU A 198 -22.49 12.05 -14.46
N ARG A 199 -23.47 11.80 -13.60
CA ARG A 199 -23.97 10.44 -13.38
C ARG A 199 -24.91 10.11 -14.54
N LYS A 200 -24.47 9.29 -15.50
CA LYS A 200 -25.38 8.72 -16.49
C LYS A 200 -26.46 7.94 -15.75
N SER A 201 -27.74 8.10 -16.16
CA SER A 201 -28.82 7.27 -15.62
C SER A 201 -28.46 5.80 -15.85
N LYS A 202 -28.16 5.08 -14.76
CA LYS A 202 -27.81 3.66 -14.84
C LYS A 202 -29.05 2.82 -14.61
N GLN A 203 -29.20 1.76 -15.40
CA GLN A 203 -30.19 0.72 -15.17
C GLN A 203 -29.72 -0.26 -14.09
N ASP A 204 -28.41 -0.48 -13.97
CA ASP A 204 -27.83 -1.50 -13.08
C ASP A 204 -27.08 -0.87 -11.90
N PHE A 205 -27.21 -1.51 -10.74
CA PHE A 205 -26.35 -1.25 -9.57
C PHE A 205 -25.09 -2.12 -9.65
N VAL A 206 -23.90 -1.52 -9.56
CA VAL A 206 -22.63 -2.20 -9.79
C VAL A 206 -21.79 -2.22 -8.52
N PHE A 207 -21.61 -3.41 -7.94
CA PHE A 207 -20.53 -3.67 -6.99
C PHE A 207 -19.22 -3.92 -7.74
N ILE A 208 -18.11 -3.42 -7.20
CA ILE A 208 -16.78 -3.63 -7.77
C ILE A 208 -15.81 -4.20 -6.73
N VAL A 209 -14.97 -5.15 -7.15
CA VAL A 209 -13.82 -5.63 -6.38
C VAL A 209 -12.55 -5.41 -7.19
N VAL A 210 -11.49 -4.90 -6.54
CA VAL A 210 -10.24 -4.53 -7.20
C VAL A 210 -9.06 -5.11 -6.44
N GLY A 211 -8.19 -5.85 -7.12
CA GLY A 211 -6.95 -6.35 -6.53
C GLY A 211 -6.34 -7.54 -7.23
N ARG A 212 -5.24 -8.04 -6.67
CA ARG A 212 -4.64 -9.29 -7.14
C ARG A 212 -5.59 -10.46 -6.83
N LEU A 213 -5.82 -11.33 -7.80
CA LEU A 213 -6.66 -12.51 -7.62
C LEU A 213 -5.87 -13.63 -6.92
N VAL A 214 -5.73 -13.48 -5.60
CA VAL A 214 -5.00 -14.40 -4.71
C VAL A 214 -5.88 -14.78 -3.52
N PRO A 215 -5.69 -15.95 -2.87
CA PRO A 215 -6.59 -16.47 -1.84
C PRO A 215 -6.85 -15.50 -0.67
N ILE A 216 -5.84 -14.71 -0.27
CA ILE A 216 -5.96 -13.76 0.84
C ILE A 216 -7.01 -12.67 0.62
N LYS A 217 -7.34 -12.35 -0.65
CA LYS A 217 -8.34 -11.36 -1.01
C LYS A 217 -9.78 -11.85 -0.88
N GLN A 218 -9.98 -13.15 -0.70
CA GLN A 218 -11.29 -13.78 -0.45
C GLN A 218 -12.37 -13.40 -1.49
N PHE A 219 -11.98 -13.23 -2.75
CA PHE A 219 -12.93 -12.91 -3.82
C PHE A 219 -13.94 -14.04 -4.05
N ASP A 220 -13.58 -15.28 -3.70
CA ASP A 220 -14.51 -16.41 -3.71
C ASP A 220 -15.67 -16.23 -2.73
N ILE A 221 -15.40 -15.69 -1.54
CA ILE A 221 -16.44 -15.36 -0.57
C ILE A 221 -17.35 -14.24 -1.11
N VAL A 222 -16.74 -13.18 -1.66
CA VAL A 222 -17.53 -12.06 -2.25
C VAL A 222 -18.45 -12.57 -3.36
N ILE A 223 -17.95 -13.41 -4.28
CA ILE A 223 -18.75 -14.00 -5.37
C ILE A 223 -19.89 -14.87 -4.81
N LYS A 224 -19.62 -15.76 -3.85
CA LYS A 224 -20.63 -16.62 -3.22
C LYS A 224 -21.74 -15.79 -2.56
N GLN A 225 -21.36 -14.78 -1.79
CA GLN A 225 -22.33 -13.93 -1.09
C GLN A 225 -23.12 -13.04 -2.06
N PHE A 226 -22.49 -12.56 -3.14
CA PHE A 226 -23.15 -11.82 -4.20
C PHE A 226 -24.21 -12.68 -4.90
N ILE A 227 -23.86 -13.89 -5.35
CA ILE A 227 -24.81 -14.82 -5.99
C ILE A 227 -25.98 -15.10 -5.03
N SER A 228 -25.68 -15.39 -3.76
CA SER A 228 -26.70 -15.66 -2.75
C SER A 228 -27.62 -14.47 -2.46
N ALA A 229 -27.11 -13.23 -2.57
CA ALA A 229 -27.88 -12.00 -2.31
C ALA A 229 -28.77 -11.59 -3.48
N PHE A 230 -28.31 -11.79 -4.72
CA PHE A 230 -28.89 -11.18 -5.90
C PHE A 230 -29.31 -12.15 -6.99
N SER A 231 -29.40 -13.46 -6.69
CA SER A 231 -30.01 -14.44 -7.59
C SER A 231 -31.43 -14.01 -7.95
N GLY A 232 -31.69 -13.90 -9.27
CA GLY A 232 -32.99 -13.44 -9.80
C GLY A 232 -33.20 -11.92 -9.82
N LYS A 233 -32.17 -11.11 -9.54
CA LYS A 233 -32.21 -9.64 -9.67
C LYS A 233 -31.37 -9.18 -10.85
N ASP A 234 -31.96 -9.00 -12.01
CA ASP A 234 -31.24 -8.71 -13.26
C ASP A 234 -30.58 -7.33 -13.35
N ASN A 235 -30.87 -6.44 -12.39
CA ASN A 235 -30.32 -5.07 -12.35
C ASN A 235 -29.18 -4.88 -11.33
N VAL A 236 -28.55 -5.96 -10.82
CA VAL A 236 -27.38 -5.86 -9.95
C VAL A 236 -26.20 -6.62 -10.55
N ARG A 237 -25.04 -6.00 -10.58
CA ARG A 237 -23.81 -6.52 -11.18
C ARG A 237 -22.67 -6.60 -10.19
N LEU A 238 -21.75 -7.57 -10.41
CA LEU A 238 -20.46 -7.63 -9.73
C LEU A 238 -19.35 -7.57 -10.77
N LYS A 239 -18.48 -6.57 -10.69
CA LYS A 239 -17.32 -6.43 -11.57
C LYS A 239 -16.04 -6.76 -10.81
N VAL A 240 -15.28 -7.74 -11.32
CA VAL A 240 -14.02 -8.22 -10.74
C VAL A 240 -12.84 -7.70 -11.57
N ILE A 241 -12.02 -6.83 -10.97
CA ILE A 241 -10.84 -6.24 -11.61
C ILE A 241 -9.57 -6.81 -11.00
N GLY A 242 -8.73 -7.38 -11.85
CA GLY A 242 -7.43 -7.88 -11.45
C GLY A 242 -6.97 -9.13 -12.17
N ALA A 243 -5.77 -9.55 -11.85
CA ALA A 243 -5.19 -10.81 -12.31
C ALA A 243 -4.52 -11.53 -11.14
N GLY A 244 -4.32 -12.83 -11.25
CA GLY A 244 -3.66 -13.65 -10.26
C GLY A 244 -3.96 -15.13 -10.42
N GLU A 245 -3.34 -15.95 -9.61
CA GLU A 245 -3.42 -17.41 -9.65
C GLU A 245 -4.83 -17.96 -9.42
N ALA A 246 -5.67 -17.22 -8.67
CA ALA A 246 -7.04 -17.64 -8.37
C ALA A 246 -8.03 -17.35 -9.52
N LYS A 247 -7.63 -16.70 -10.62
CA LYS A 247 -8.55 -16.28 -11.69
C LYS A 247 -9.42 -17.41 -12.19
N ALA A 248 -8.81 -18.52 -12.63
CA ALA A 248 -9.56 -19.65 -13.20
C ALA A 248 -10.56 -20.28 -12.21
N SER A 249 -10.19 -20.37 -10.93
CA SER A 249 -11.09 -20.89 -9.89
C SER A 249 -12.25 -19.96 -9.58
N LEU A 250 -12.02 -18.64 -9.63
CA LEU A 250 -13.06 -17.63 -9.41
C LEU A 250 -14.03 -17.56 -10.60
N GLU A 251 -13.55 -17.66 -11.84
CA GLU A 251 -14.38 -17.74 -13.04
C GLU A 251 -15.24 -19.01 -13.02
N LYS A 252 -14.66 -20.15 -12.64
CA LYS A 252 -15.41 -21.42 -12.46
C LYS A 252 -16.48 -21.30 -11.37
N LEU A 253 -16.16 -20.60 -10.26
CA LEU A 253 -17.11 -20.37 -9.16
C LEU A 253 -18.27 -19.48 -9.58
N ALA A 254 -18.00 -18.44 -10.37
CA ALA A 254 -19.04 -17.56 -10.93
C ALA A 254 -19.94 -18.31 -11.92
N GLY A 255 -19.42 -19.34 -12.58
CA GLY A 255 -20.16 -20.16 -13.57
C GLY A 255 -20.74 -19.28 -14.68
N ASP A 256 -21.96 -19.61 -15.10
CA ASP A 256 -22.68 -18.88 -16.15
C ASP A 256 -23.54 -17.72 -15.57
N CYS A 257 -23.18 -17.19 -14.38
CA CYS A 257 -23.89 -16.07 -13.79
C CYS A 257 -23.68 -14.78 -14.63
N PRO A 258 -24.70 -14.30 -15.38
CA PRO A 258 -24.53 -13.17 -16.32
C PRO A 258 -24.31 -11.84 -15.60
N GLN A 259 -24.49 -11.79 -14.29
CA GLN A 259 -24.34 -10.61 -13.45
C GLN A 259 -22.87 -10.38 -13.04
N ILE A 260 -21.98 -11.38 -13.23
CA ILE A 260 -20.57 -11.31 -12.81
C ILE A 260 -19.67 -11.17 -14.03
N SER A 261 -18.79 -10.17 -14.01
CA SER A 261 -17.82 -9.95 -15.09
C SER A 261 -16.39 -9.82 -14.56
N PHE A 262 -15.43 -10.34 -15.32
CA PHE A 262 -13.98 -10.28 -15.04
C PHE A 262 -13.29 -9.46 -16.13
N THR A 263 -12.63 -8.37 -15.75
CA THR A 263 -11.93 -7.50 -16.71
C THR A 263 -10.47 -7.89 -16.94
N GLY A 264 -9.88 -8.72 -16.07
CA GLY A 264 -8.44 -8.89 -15.99
C GLY A 264 -7.74 -7.69 -15.36
N ALA A 265 -6.41 -7.63 -15.48
CA ALA A 265 -5.62 -6.50 -15.00
C ALA A 265 -5.80 -5.27 -15.92
N LEU A 266 -6.08 -4.12 -15.30
CA LEU A 266 -6.26 -2.84 -15.99
C LEU A 266 -5.12 -1.87 -15.64
N LYS A 267 -4.87 -0.89 -16.52
CA LYS A 267 -4.02 0.26 -16.23
C LYS A 267 -4.73 1.21 -15.26
N LEU A 268 -3.97 1.97 -14.47
CA LEU A 268 -4.48 2.84 -13.39
C LEU A 268 -5.66 3.74 -13.83
N LYS A 269 -5.56 4.43 -14.97
CA LYS A 269 -6.65 5.27 -15.50
C LYS A 269 -7.92 4.48 -15.82
N ALA A 270 -7.78 3.23 -16.27
CA ALA A 270 -8.93 2.37 -16.54
C ALA A 270 -9.55 1.86 -15.23
N VAL A 271 -8.73 1.53 -14.20
CA VAL A 271 -9.24 1.20 -12.85
C VAL A 271 -10.02 2.38 -12.29
N ALA A 272 -9.49 3.61 -12.39
CA ALA A 272 -10.18 4.81 -11.90
C ALA A 272 -11.54 5.02 -12.59
N ARG A 273 -11.61 4.81 -13.90
CA ARG A 273 -12.88 4.87 -14.65
C ARG A 273 -13.86 3.80 -14.14
N GLU A 274 -13.43 2.56 -14.04
CA GLU A 274 -14.30 1.47 -13.59
C GLU A 274 -14.84 1.68 -12.18
N ILE A 275 -14.00 2.19 -11.25
CA ILE A 275 -14.44 2.54 -9.90
C ILE A 275 -15.41 3.72 -9.93
N SER A 276 -15.12 4.77 -10.71
CA SER A 276 -16.01 5.93 -10.80
C SER A 276 -17.37 5.60 -11.44
N GLU A 277 -17.42 4.57 -12.31
CA GLU A 277 -18.64 4.06 -12.90
C GLU A 277 -19.39 3.06 -12.01
N ALA A 278 -18.76 2.45 -11.02
CA ALA A 278 -19.40 1.56 -10.06
C ALA A 278 -20.25 2.34 -9.05
N ASP A 279 -21.04 1.64 -8.24
CA ASP A 279 -21.82 2.23 -7.15
C ASP A 279 -21.15 1.99 -5.79
N ALA A 280 -20.60 0.81 -5.55
CA ALA A 280 -19.92 0.51 -4.30
C ALA A 280 -18.72 -0.42 -4.49
N LEU A 281 -17.68 -0.24 -3.67
CA LEU A 281 -16.52 -1.15 -3.64
C LEU A 281 -16.67 -2.16 -2.51
N VAL A 282 -16.29 -3.41 -2.79
CA VAL A 282 -16.24 -4.48 -1.78
C VAL A 282 -14.81 -4.98 -1.64
N SER A 283 -14.30 -5.06 -0.39
CA SER A 283 -13.00 -5.61 -0.05
C SER A 283 -13.10 -6.49 1.20
N TYR A 284 -13.18 -7.80 1.02
CA TYR A 284 -13.36 -8.76 2.11
C TYR A 284 -12.09 -9.59 2.38
N SER A 285 -10.95 -8.94 2.38
CA SER A 285 -9.64 -9.58 2.55
C SER A 285 -9.46 -10.17 3.96
N LYS A 286 -8.73 -11.29 4.04
CA LYS A 286 -8.36 -11.93 5.31
C LYS A 286 -7.51 -11.02 6.19
N TYR A 287 -6.66 -10.22 5.60
CA TYR A 287 -5.91 -9.12 6.22
C TYR A 287 -5.39 -8.15 5.17
N GLU A 288 -5.27 -6.88 5.54
CA GLU A 288 -4.68 -5.80 4.75
C GLU A 288 -3.95 -4.85 5.69
N THR A 289 -2.77 -4.39 5.30
CA THR A 289 -2.07 -3.35 6.06
C THR A 289 -2.71 -1.98 5.91
N PHE A 290 -3.33 -1.69 4.76
CA PHE A 290 -4.04 -0.43 4.49
C PHE A 290 -5.31 -0.66 3.67
N CYS A 291 -5.23 -1.16 2.45
CA CYS A 291 -6.27 -1.31 1.43
C CYS A 291 -6.48 -0.06 0.56
N VAL A 292 -5.50 0.19 -0.31
CA VAL A 292 -5.54 1.33 -1.25
C VAL A 292 -6.83 1.42 -2.09
N PRO A 293 -7.42 0.32 -2.62
CA PRO A 293 -8.67 0.42 -3.39
C PRO A 293 -9.83 1.09 -2.65
N VAL A 294 -9.84 1.03 -1.31
CA VAL A 294 -10.87 1.72 -0.50
C VAL A 294 -10.74 3.24 -0.61
N THR A 295 -9.53 3.77 -0.44
CA THR A 295 -9.31 5.22 -0.56
C THR A 295 -9.51 5.70 -2.00
N GLU A 296 -9.19 4.88 -2.99
CA GLU A 296 -9.47 5.14 -4.40
C GLU A 296 -10.99 5.20 -4.68
N ALA A 297 -11.78 4.30 -4.08
CA ALA A 297 -13.23 4.32 -4.18
C ALA A 297 -13.82 5.55 -3.49
N TRP A 298 -13.36 5.88 -2.28
CA TRP A 298 -13.77 7.12 -1.60
C TRP A 298 -13.43 8.36 -2.41
N ALA A 299 -12.25 8.43 -3.03
CA ALA A 299 -11.89 9.55 -3.90
C ALA A 299 -12.84 9.72 -5.09
N CYS A 300 -13.38 8.60 -5.60
CA CYS A 300 -14.43 8.59 -6.62
C CYS A 300 -15.85 8.81 -6.05
N GLY A 301 -16.00 9.10 -4.75
CA GLY A 301 -17.30 9.31 -4.10
C GLY A 301 -18.10 8.02 -3.89
N LYS A 302 -17.45 6.84 -3.80
CA LYS A 302 -18.13 5.56 -3.68
C LYS A 302 -18.07 5.00 -2.27
N PRO A 303 -19.20 4.60 -1.66
CA PRO A 303 -19.22 3.88 -0.40
C PRO A 303 -18.59 2.50 -0.53
N ILE A 304 -18.18 1.93 0.61
CA ILE A 304 -17.45 0.66 0.62
C ILE A 304 -18.05 -0.36 1.60
N LEU A 305 -17.84 -1.64 1.30
CA LEU A 305 -17.98 -2.75 2.25
C LEU A 305 -16.59 -3.35 2.48
N ILE A 306 -16.16 -3.37 3.72
CA ILE A 306 -14.79 -3.78 4.05
C ILE A 306 -14.74 -4.75 5.23
N SER A 307 -13.82 -5.72 5.17
CA SER A 307 -13.53 -6.59 6.31
C SER A 307 -12.92 -5.82 7.48
N ASN A 308 -13.30 -6.18 8.72
CA ASN A 308 -12.68 -5.66 9.95
C ASN A 308 -11.20 -6.04 10.11
N LYS A 309 -10.66 -6.88 9.23
CA LYS A 309 -9.23 -7.24 9.17
C LYS A 309 -8.41 -6.32 8.24
N SER A 310 -8.98 -5.22 7.82
CA SER A 310 -8.32 -4.23 6.97
C SER A 310 -7.81 -3.04 7.78
N GLY A 311 -6.57 -2.62 7.49
CA GLY A 311 -5.92 -1.53 8.19
C GLY A 311 -6.65 -0.20 8.10
N ILE A 312 -7.50 0.03 7.09
CA ILE A 312 -8.29 1.25 6.97
C ILE A 312 -9.68 1.16 7.61
N ALA A 313 -10.05 0.00 8.16
CA ALA A 313 -11.38 -0.19 8.75
C ALA A 313 -11.69 0.80 9.89
N TYR A 314 -10.67 1.28 10.61
CA TYR A 314 -10.82 2.28 11.67
C TYR A 314 -11.30 3.66 11.18
N CYS A 315 -11.14 3.96 9.89
CA CYS A 315 -11.61 5.20 9.28
C CYS A 315 -13.09 5.14 8.84
N VAL A 316 -13.68 3.94 8.80
CA VAL A 316 -15.03 3.76 8.26
C VAL A 316 -16.09 4.17 9.25
N ASN A 317 -16.99 5.04 8.83
CA ASN A 317 -18.21 5.38 9.52
C ASN A 317 -19.42 5.13 8.60
N GLU A 318 -20.64 5.34 9.10
CA GLU A 318 -21.89 5.08 8.38
C GLU A 318 -22.05 5.86 7.06
N ASN A 319 -21.40 7.04 6.94
CA ASN A 319 -21.44 7.86 5.74
C ASN A 319 -20.45 7.38 4.66
N LEU A 320 -19.43 6.61 5.03
CA LEU A 320 -18.37 6.14 4.15
C LEU A 320 -18.57 4.68 3.70
N GLY A 321 -19.40 3.92 4.40
CA GLY A 321 -19.64 2.52 4.12
C GLY A 321 -19.88 1.68 5.37
N LYS A 322 -19.56 0.37 5.27
CA LYS A 322 -19.72 -0.56 6.38
C LYS A 322 -18.51 -1.45 6.60
N VAL A 323 -18.17 -1.68 7.85
CA VAL A 323 -17.23 -2.72 8.28
C VAL A 323 -17.99 -4.02 8.54
N VAL A 324 -17.53 -5.11 7.92
CA VAL A 324 -18.13 -6.43 8.03
C VAL A 324 -17.18 -7.37 8.78
N PRO A 325 -17.64 -8.11 9.80
CA PRO A 325 -16.84 -9.12 10.48
C PRO A 325 -16.31 -10.17 9.48
N PHE A 326 -15.03 -10.46 9.53
CA PHE A 326 -14.39 -11.38 8.58
C PHE A 326 -14.88 -12.83 8.75
N ASP A 327 -15.12 -13.26 10.00
CA ASP A 327 -15.49 -14.64 10.32
C ASP A 327 -16.99 -14.93 10.14
N GLU A 328 -17.78 -13.96 9.64
CA GLU A 328 -19.22 -14.04 9.45
C GLU A 328 -19.61 -13.65 8.00
N PRO A 329 -19.33 -14.53 7.01
CA PRO A 329 -19.56 -14.21 5.58
C PRO A 329 -21.01 -13.85 5.24
N GLU A 330 -22.00 -14.40 5.96
CA GLU A 330 -23.42 -14.08 5.80
C GLU A 330 -23.72 -12.61 6.12
N LYS A 331 -22.95 -11.96 6.98
CA LYS A 331 -23.07 -10.52 7.22
C LYS A 331 -22.63 -9.69 6.02
N LEU A 332 -21.70 -10.21 5.16
CA LEU A 332 -21.36 -9.55 3.91
C LEU A 332 -22.55 -9.55 2.95
N LYS A 333 -23.29 -10.66 2.85
CA LYS A 333 -24.55 -10.72 2.09
C LYS A 333 -25.53 -9.68 2.56
N ALA A 334 -25.80 -9.64 3.87
CA ALA A 334 -26.73 -8.67 4.46
C ALA A 334 -26.29 -7.22 4.21
N ALA A 335 -24.96 -6.94 4.33
CA ALA A 335 -24.41 -5.62 4.08
C ALA A 335 -24.54 -5.21 2.60
N MET A 336 -24.33 -6.14 1.65
CA MET A 336 -24.55 -5.88 0.22
C MET A 336 -26.02 -5.56 -0.06
N MET A 337 -26.94 -6.34 0.50
CA MET A 337 -28.38 -6.11 0.32
C MET A 337 -28.81 -4.76 0.89
N ASP A 338 -28.36 -4.42 2.10
CA ASP A 338 -28.67 -3.14 2.71
C ASP A 338 -28.07 -1.96 1.93
N MET A 339 -26.83 -2.09 1.44
CA MET A 339 -26.20 -1.03 0.63
C MET A 339 -26.95 -0.81 -0.69
N TYR A 340 -27.41 -1.86 -1.34
CA TYR A 340 -28.24 -1.77 -2.53
C TYR A 340 -29.59 -1.10 -2.26
N GLN A 341 -30.26 -1.46 -1.16
CA GLN A 341 -31.60 -0.95 -0.82
C GLN A 341 -31.59 0.50 -0.33
N ASN A 342 -30.52 0.89 0.37
CA ASN A 342 -30.41 2.16 1.07
C ASN A 342 -29.26 3.03 0.51
N TYR A 343 -28.95 2.90 -0.79
CA TYR A 343 -27.80 3.57 -1.42
C TYR A 343 -27.91 5.10 -1.36
N ASP A 344 -29.10 5.65 -1.45
CA ASP A 344 -29.36 7.10 -1.49
C ASP A 344 -28.91 7.86 -0.21
N ARG A 345 -28.60 7.13 0.87
CA ARG A 345 -28.04 7.73 2.10
C ARG A 345 -26.57 8.16 1.93
N TYR A 346 -25.87 7.67 0.92
CA TYR A 346 -24.45 7.97 0.70
C TYR A 346 -24.28 9.21 -0.18
N ASP A 347 -23.69 10.26 0.41
CA ASP A 347 -23.35 11.49 -0.28
C ASP A 347 -21.98 11.34 -0.95
N ALA A 348 -21.94 11.26 -2.27
CA ALA A 348 -20.74 11.07 -3.07
C ALA A 348 -19.74 12.23 -2.91
N ASP A 349 -20.22 13.47 -2.78
CA ASP A 349 -19.35 14.64 -2.62
C ASP A 349 -18.72 14.67 -1.23
N ALA A 350 -19.47 14.33 -0.19
CA ALA A 350 -18.97 14.22 1.18
C ALA A 350 -17.93 13.08 1.29
N ILE A 351 -18.17 11.92 0.67
CA ILE A 351 -17.23 10.79 0.62
C ILE A 351 -15.93 11.20 -0.09
N SER A 352 -16.03 11.81 -1.27
CA SER A 352 -14.86 12.27 -2.03
C SER A 352 -14.07 13.35 -1.28
N LYS A 353 -14.77 14.29 -0.64
CA LYS A 353 -14.14 15.31 0.20
C LYS A 353 -13.36 14.68 1.35
N TYR A 354 -13.95 13.71 2.07
CA TYR A 354 -13.26 12.99 3.12
C TYR A 354 -11.96 12.34 2.63
N ALA A 355 -12.01 11.66 1.47
CA ALA A 355 -10.81 11.05 0.89
C ALA A 355 -9.73 12.08 0.55
N LYS A 356 -10.11 13.22 -0.02
CA LYS A 356 -9.17 14.31 -0.36
C LYS A 356 -8.54 14.94 0.87
N ASP A 357 -9.32 15.18 1.91
CA ASP A 357 -8.86 15.81 3.14
C ASP A 357 -7.85 14.94 3.92
N ASN A 358 -7.96 13.59 3.82
CA ASN A 358 -7.18 12.67 4.63
C ASN A 358 -6.09 11.90 3.85
N PHE A 359 -6.26 11.64 2.55
CA PHE A 359 -5.41 10.74 1.77
C PHE A 359 -4.86 11.37 0.49
N SER A 360 -5.16 12.63 0.19
CA SER A 360 -4.55 13.32 -0.95
C SER A 360 -3.05 13.49 -0.75
N ALA A 361 -2.34 13.72 -1.85
CA ALA A 361 -0.92 14.05 -1.83
C ALA A 361 -0.60 15.18 -0.83
N GLN A 362 -1.43 16.25 -0.79
CA GLN A 362 -1.25 17.36 0.13
C GLN A 362 -1.48 16.99 1.60
N ALA A 363 -2.46 16.13 1.88
CA ALA A 363 -2.73 15.65 3.25
C ALA A 363 -1.56 14.81 3.76
N VAL A 364 -1.09 13.85 2.95
CA VAL A 364 0.05 13.00 3.30
C VAL A 364 1.34 13.82 3.44
N TYR A 365 1.56 14.81 2.56
CA TYR A 365 2.71 15.71 2.66
C TYR A 365 2.72 16.49 4.00
N ARG A 366 1.59 17.05 4.42
CA ARG A 366 1.48 17.74 5.73
C ARG A 366 1.86 16.81 6.87
N THR A 367 1.32 15.57 6.89
CA THR A 367 1.63 14.59 7.93
C THR A 367 3.12 14.22 7.96
N LEU A 368 3.77 14.09 6.78
CA LEU A 368 5.22 13.85 6.68
C LEU A 368 6.03 15.01 7.23
N MET A 369 5.66 16.25 6.88
CA MET A 369 6.37 17.45 7.36
C MET A 369 6.20 17.65 8.85
N ASP A 370 4.98 17.50 9.36
CA ASP A 370 4.70 17.57 10.80
C ASP A 370 5.57 16.56 11.58
N MET A 371 5.75 15.33 11.04
CA MET A 371 6.61 14.32 11.64
C MET A 371 8.10 14.73 11.60
N TYR A 372 8.61 15.21 10.47
CA TYR A 372 10.04 15.57 10.32
C TYR A 372 10.42 16.81 11.14
N GLU A 373 9.52 17.78 11.28
CA GLU A 373 9.75 19.02 12.03
C GLU A 373 9.64 18.80 13.54
N LYS A 374 8.66 17.98 13.96
CA LYS A 374 8.38 17.78 15.38
C LYS A 374 9.41 16.88 16.08
N TYR A 375 9.90 15.87 15.41
CA TYR A 375 10.78 14.85 15.98
C TYR A 375 12.16 14.86 15.32
#